data_9a54a28378aca38dc8080f8b382ffebd
#
_entry.id   9a54a28378aca38dc8080f8b382ffebd
#
_cell.length_a   1.000
_cell.length_b   1.000
_cell.length_c   1.000
_cell.angle_alpha   90.00
_cell.angle_beta   90.00
_cell.angle_gamma   90.00
#
_symmetry.space_group_name_H-M   'P 1'
#
loop_
_entity.id
_entity.type
_entity.pdbx_description
1 polymer ?
#
loop_
_entity_poly.entity_id
_entity_poly.type
_entity_poly.pdbx_seq_one_letter_code
_entity_poly.pdbx_strand_id
1 'polypeptide(L)'
;VGQVVMALTGSVGGAVLARVLVGCGDAFIFGAAIRLVPAWFPPKQTPLVTQLTGLLGQFGQVVSAVGLVAMVNSSGWRSTYLLAAGGAAVAAALAFLLIRDAPPGVEPERTDGNVKQLPHQVAEVISHPSTRLAFWAHMSSNFAGIVFSLMWGMPYLTHAEGRSTATASTLMTVYVIANAIAGPTAGILTSRHPIRRGTLIEAMIAASAVAWLIVLVWPGPAPLWMLFLLVI
;
A
#
# COMPACT_ATOMS: atom_id res chain seq x y z
N VAL A 1 -7.81 -19.32 0.66
CA VAL A 1 -8.39 -20.06 -0.48
C VAL A 1 -7.60 -19.79 -1.76
N GLY A 2 -7.46 -18.54 -2.22
CA GLY A 2 -6.78 -18.24 -3.49
C GLY A 2 -5.35 -18.77 -3.60
N GLN A 3 -4.56 -18.71 -2.54
CA GLN A 3 -3.20 -19.27 -2.51
C GLN A 3 -3.18 -20.80 -2.70
N VAL A 4 -4.16 -21.51 -2.14
CA VAL A 4 -4.30 -22.96 -2.32
C VAL A 4 -4.68 -23.29 -3.78
N VAL A 5 -5.63 -22.53 -4.34
CA VAL A 5 -5.99 -22.69 -5.76
C VAL A 5 -4.78 -22.45 -6.66
N MET A 6 -3.97 -21.44 -6.35
CA MET A 6 -2.72 -21.18 -7.09
C MET A 6 -1.75 -22.34 -7.01
N ALA A 7 -1.54 -22.93 -5.83
CA ALA A 7 -0.63 -24.05 -5.64
C ALA A 7 -1.07 -25.33 -6.39
N LEU A 8 -2.37 -25.56 -6.50
CA LEU A 8 -2.93 -26.78 -7.07
C LEU A 8 -3.21 -26.68 -8.57
N THR A 9 -3.29 -25.46 -9.12
CA THR A 9 -3.62 -25.29 -10.54
C THR A 9 -2.48 -25.72 -11.46
N GLY A 10 -2.85 -26.27 -12.62
CA GLY A 10 -1.95 -26.53 -13.74
C GLY A 10 -2.30 -25.73 -14.99
N SER A 11 -3.25 -24.78 -14.90
CA SER A 11 -3.75 -24.01 -16.04
C SER A 11 -3.69 -22.51 -15.80
N VAL A 12 -3.58 -21.74 -16.88
CA VAL A 12 -3.61 -20.27 -16.83
C VAL A 12 -4.93 -19.76 -16.26
N GLY A 13 -6.07 -20.36 -16.66
CA GLY A 13 -7.40 -20.00 -16.14
C GLY A 13 -7.50 -20.19 -14.62
N GLY A 14 -6.97 -21.29 -14.10
CA GLY A 14 -6.89 -21.53 -12.65
C GLY A 14 -6.00 -20.53 -11.93
N ALA A 15 -4.88 -20.13 -12.54
CA ALA A 15 -4.01 -19.10 -11.98
C ALA A 15 -4.69 -17.71 -11.93
N VAL A 16 -5.44 -17.34 -12.98
CA VAL A 16 -6.25 -16.11 -13.00
C VAL A 16 -7.31 -16.14 -11.90
N LEU A 17 -8.06 -17.25 -11.79
CA LEU A 17 -9.05 -17.41 -10.71
C LEU A 17 -8.41 -17.30 -9.33
N ALA A 18 -7.26 -17.93 -9.11
CA ALA A 18 -6.51 -17.81 -7.86
C ALA A 18 -6.17 -16.35 -7.54
N ARG A 19 -5.72 -15.57 -8.52
CA ARG A 19 -5.39 -14.15 -8.36
C ARG A 19 -6.63 -13.30 -8.06
N VAL A 20 -7.75 -13.56 -8.72
CA VAL A 20 -9.02 -12.89 -8.42
C VAL A 20 -9.44 -13.15 -6.97
N LEU A 21 -9.38 -14.40 -6.52
CA LEU A 21 -9.72 -14.76 -5.13
C LEU A 21 -8.80 -14.11 -4.10
N VAL A 22 -7.49 -14.02 -4.38
CA VAL A 22 -6.53 -13.31 -3.52
C VAL A 22 -6.86 -11.83 -3.50
N GLY A 23 -7.05 -11.20 -4.67
CA GLY A 23 -7.34 -9.77 -4.78
C GLY A 23 -8.66 -9.38 -4.10
N CYS A 24 -9.71 -10.19 -4.24
CA CYS A 24 -10.97 -9.98 -3.51
C CYS A 24 -10.77 -10.02 -1.98
N GLY A 25 -9.97 -10.96 -1.47
CA GLY A 25 -9.66 -11.02 -0.04
C GLY A 25 -8.83 -9.83 0.44
N ASP A 26 -7.81 -9.46 -0.31
CA ASP A 26 -6.87 -8.38 0.02
C ASP A 26 -7.55 -7.00 0.05
N ALA A 27 -8.49 -6.75 -0.87
CA ALA A 27 -9.23 -5.50 -0.97
C ALA A 27 -9.94 -5.10 0.34
N PHE A 28 -10.37 -6.07 1.15
CA PHE A 28 -11.06 -5.80 2.41
C PHE A 28 -10.12 -5.61 3.60
N ILE A 29 -8.92 -6.19 3.58
CA ILE A 29 -8.02 -6.22 4.75
C ILE A 29 -7.57 -4.83 5.14
N PHE A 30 -7.06 -4.04 4.20
CA PHE A 30 -6.57 -2.70 4.49
C PHE A 30 -7.69 -1.76 4.95
N GLY A 31 -8.86 -1.81 4.29
CA GLY A 31 -10.03 -1.02 4.69
C GLY A 31 -10.52 -1.38 6.09
N ALA A 32 -10.56 -2.68 6.43
CA ALA A 32 -10.93 -3.13 7.77
C ALA A 32 -9.93 -2.65 8.83
N ALA A 33 -8.62 -2.76 8.56
CA ALA A 33 -7.58 -2.29 9.48
C ALA A 33 -7.68 -0.78 9.73
N ILE A 34 -7.84 0.03 8.67
CA ILE A 34 -7.98 1.49 8.79
C ILE A 34 -9.26 1.90 9.54
N ARG A 35 -10.36 1.15 9.37
CA ARG A 35 -11.61 1.39 10.11
C ARG A 35 -11.44 1.18 11.61
N LEU A 36 -10.61 0.25 12.06
CA LEU A 36 -10.36 0.00 13.47
C LEU A 36 -9.59 1.13 14.16
N VAL A 37 -8.74 1.85 13.42
CA VAL A 37 -7.88 2.88 14.00
C VAL A 37 -8.69 3.96 14.77
N PRO A 38 -9.70 4.63 14.18
CA PRO A 38 -10.47 5.63 14.91
C PRO A 38 -11.37 5.06 16.00
N ALA A 39 -11.68 3.75 15.99
CA ALA A 39 -12.45 3.09 17.03
C ALA A 39 -11.62 2.86 18.31
N TRP A 40 -10.30 2.65 18.16
CA TRP A 40 -9.40 2.29 19.26
C TRP A 40 -8.48 3.43 19.68
N PHE A 41 -8.23 4.43 18.82
CA PHE A 41 -7.28 5.52 19.07
C PHE A 41 -7.94 6.90 19.02
N PRO A 42 -7.52 7.84 19.89
CA PRO A 42 -8.02 9.21 19.86
C PRO A 42 -7.78 9.89 18.49
N PRO A 43 -8.64 10.85 18.09
CA PRO A 43 -8.53 11.54 16.80
C PRO A 43 -7.17 12.18 16.50
N LYS A 44 -6.46 12.62 17.56
CA LYS A 44 -5.10 13.19 17.42
C LYS A 44 -4.05 12.15 17.02
N GLN A 45 -4.24 10.88 17.37
CA GLN A 45 -3.29 9.80 17.09
C GLN A 45 -3.65 9.05 15.80
N THR A 46 -4.90 9.11 15.36
CA THR A 46 -5.40 8.41 14.17
C THR A 46 -4.49 8.56 12.94
N PRO A 47 -4.03 9.77 12.54
CA PRO A 47 -3.19 9.90 11.37
C PRO A 47 -1.84 9.18 11.50
N LEU A 48 -1.20 9.25 12.67
CA LEU A 48 0.06 8.56 12.91
C LEU A 48 -0.11 7.04 12.91
N VAL A 49 -1.13 6.52 13.62
CA VAL A 49 -1.39 5.08 13.69
C VAL A 49 -1.74 4.53 12.31
N THR A 50 -2.51 5.26 11.51
CA THR A 50 -2.80 4.89 10.11
C THR A 50 -1.52 4.78 9.28
N GLN A 51 -0.59 5.72 9.41
CA GLN A 51 0.69 5.66 8.69
C GLN A 51 1.57 4.50 9.17
N LEU A 52 1.60 4.24 10.47
CA LEU A 52 2.33 3.09 11.02
C LEU A 52 1.73 1.76 10.55
N THR A 53 0.41 1.67 10.41
CA THR A 53 -0.26 0.49 9.83
C THR A 53 0.18 0.26 8.39
N GLY A 54 0.25 1.33 7.58
CA GLY A 54 0.78 1.27 6.21
C GLY A 54 2.24 0.85 6.16
N LEU A 55 3.08 1.38 7.07
CA LEU A 55 4.50 1.03 7.17
C LEU A 55 4.70 -0.45 7.52
N LEU A 56 3.92 -1.00 8.45
CA LEU A 56 3.94 -2.43 8.77
C LEU A 56 3.58 -3.29 7.55
N GLY A 57 2.59 -2.85 6.75
CA GLY A 57 2.24 -3.51 5.50
C GLY A 57 3.38 -3.51 4.48
N GLN A 58 4.08 -2.38 4.31
CA GLN A 58 5.25 -2.27 3.43
C GLN A 58 6.40 -3.17 3.91
N PHE A 59 6.66 -3.21 5.21
CA PHE A 59 7.65 -4.12 5.78
C PHE A 59 7.31 -5.59 5.48
N GLY A 60 6.02 -5.96 5.63
CA GLY A 60 5.53 -7.29 5.25
C GLY A 60 5.75 -7.62 3.78
N GLN A 61 5.57 -6.64 2.87
CA GLN A 61 5.86 -6.81 1.44
C GLN A 61 7.34 -7.12 1.18
N VAL A 62 8.26 -6.39 1.83
CA VAL A 62 9.71 -6.63 1.68
C VAL A 62 10.08 -8.03 2.20
N VAL A 63 9.60 -8.40 3.38
CA VAL A 63 9.83 -9.73 3.97
C VAL A 63 9.30 -10.83 3.06
N SER A 64 8.09 -10.64 2.51
CA SER A 64 7.49 -11.63 1.61
C SER A 64 8.23 -11.71 0.27
N ALA A 65 8.65 -10.58 -0.31
CA ALA A 65 9.38 -10.58 -1.58
C ALA A 65 10.70 -11.35 -1.48
N VAL A 66 11.49 -11.13 -0.43
CA VAL A 66 12.75 -11.85 -0.21
C VAL A 66 12.50 -13.31 0.19
N GLY A 67 11.62 -13.52 1.16
CA GLY A 67 11.33 -14.86 1.70
C GLY A 67 10.69 -15.78 0.66
N LEU A 68 9.66 -15.30 -0.07
CA LEU A 68 8.99 -16.12 -1.07
C LEU A 68 9.89 -16.47 -2.27
N VAL A 69 10.75 -15.55 -2.72
CA VAL A 69 11.72 -15.83 -3.79
C VAL A 69 12.71 -16.90 -3.34
N ALA A 70 13.27 -16.80 -2.13
CA ALA A 70 14.15 -17.82 -1.58
C ALA A 70 13.46 -19.20 -1.48
N MET A 71 12.19 -19.22 -1.04
CA MET A 71 11.39 -20.45 -0.92
C MET A 71 11.06 -21.03 -2.29
N VAL A 72 10.71 -20.22 -3.28
CA VAL A 72 10.45 -20.69 -4.65
C VAL A 72 11.69 -21.37 -5.23
N ASN A 73 12.87 -20.77 -5.01
CA ASN A 73 14.12 -21.30 -5.51
C ASN A 73 14.56 -22.62 -4.81
N SER A 74 14.20 -22.79 -3.54
CA SER A 74 14.59 -23.98 -2.76
C SER A 74 13.56 -25.12 -2.81
N SER A 75 12.27 -24.79 -2.75
CA SER A 75 11.20 -25.77 -2.57
C SER A 75 10.17 -25.78 -3.70
N GLY A 76 10.36 -24.93 -4.70
CA GLY A 76 9.46 -24.74 -5.82
C GLY A 76 8.21 -23.90 -5.48
N TRP A 77 7.55 -23.45 -6.52
CA TRP A 77 6.44 -22.49 -6.40
C TRP A 77 5.20 -23.06 -5.68
N ARG A 78 4.87 -24.36 -5.89
CA ARG A 78 3.69 -24.99 -5.27
C ARG A 78 3.81 -25.05 -3.75
N SER A 79 4.94 -25.51 -3.24
CA SER A 79 5.23 -25.56 -1.81
C SER A 79 5.20 -24.18 -1.18
N THR A 80 5.76 -23.19 -1.87
CA THR A 80 5.77 -21.79 -1.42
C THR A 80 4.36 -21.23 -1.28
N TYR A 81 3.48 -21.46 -2.26
CA TYR A 81 2.08 -21.01 -2.18
C TYR A 81 1.28 -21.74 -1.10
N LEU A 82 1.54 -23.05 -0.84
CA LEU A 82 0.92 -23.77 0.27
C LEU A 82 1.37 -23.25 1.63
N LEU A 83 2.66 -22.93 1.78
CA LEU A 83 3.18 -22.33 3.01
C LEU A 83 2.60 -20.91 3.22
N ALA A 84 2.52 -20.10 2.18
CA ALA A 84 1.84 -18.81 2.23
C ALA A 84 0.36 -18.94 2.60
N ALA A 85 -0.33 -19.97 2.10
CA ALA A 85 -1.71 -20.27 2.47
C ALA A 85 -1.84 -20.65 3.95
N GLY A 86 -0.91 -21.46 4.47
CA GLY A 86 -0.83 -21.81 5.89
C GLY A 86 -0.62 -20.59 6.77
N GLY A 87 0.34 -19.72 6.42
CA GLY A 87 0.58 -18.46 7.11
C GLY A 87 -0.66 -17.55 7.11
N ALA A 88 -1.34 -17.42 5.97
CA ALA A 88 -2.58 -16.66 5.87
C ALA A 88 -3.72 -17.28 6.72
N ALA A 89 -3.81 -18.60 6.80
CA ALA A 89 -4.80 -19.27 7.65
C ALA A 89 -4.53 -19.01 9.15
N VAL A 90 -3.27 -19.07 9.57
CA VAL A 90 -2.87 -18.73 10.94
C VAL A 90 -3.17 -17.26 11.25
N ALA A 91 -2.83 -16.34 10.34
CA ALA A 91 -3.13 -14.92 10.51
C ALA A 91 -4.65 -14.67 10.61
N ALA A 92 -5.45 -15.34 9.77
CA ALA A 92 -6.92 -15.26 9.84
C ALA A 92 -7.47 -15.80 11.16
N ALA A 93 -6.96 -16.93 11.66
CA ALA A 93 -7.35 -17.48 12.95
C ALA A 93 -6.99 -16.53 14.10
N LEU A 94 -5.79 -15.96 14.10
CA LEU A 94 -5.37 -14.97 15.09
C LEU A 94 -6.24 -13.72 15.02
N ALA A 95 -6.54 -13.22 13.83
CA ALA A 95 -7.42 -12.08 13.64
C ALA A 95 -8.82 -12.36 14.23
N PHE A 96 -9.40 -13.51 13.92
CA PHE A 96 -10.70 -13.91 14.43
C PHE A 96 -10.74 -14.04 15.95
N LEU A 97 -9.67 -14.54 16.56
CA LEU A 97 -9.60 -14.75 18.01
C LEU A 97 -9.27 -13.48 18.81
N LEU A 98 -8.46 -12.59 18.25
CA LEU A 98 -7.86 -11.48 18.99
C LEU A 98 -8.44 -10.12 18.63
N ILE A 99 -8.92 -9.91 17.41
CA ILE A 99 -9.42 -8.60 16.98
C ILE A 99 -10.87 -8.41 17.46
N ARG A 100 -11.12 -7.22 17.98
CA ARG A 100 -12.46 -6.77 18.36
C ARG A 100 -12.77 -5.47 17.64
N ASP A 101 -14.00 -5.30 17.18
CA ASP A 101 -14.43 -4.13 16.41
C ASP A 101 -14.46 -2.85 17.24
N ALA A 102 -14.63 -2.97 18.57
CA ALA A 102 -14.66 -1.83 19.48
C ALA A 102 -14.01 -2.16 20.83
N PRO A 103 -13.53 -1.13 21.58
CA PRO A 103 -13.05 -1.28 22.94
C PRO A 103 -14.13 -1.81 23.89
N PRO A 104 -13.74 -2.46 25.01
CA PRO A 104 -14.69 -2.90 26.02
C PRO A 104 -15.56 -1.75 26.53
N GLY A 105 -16.88 -1.96 26.54
CA GLY A 105 -17.85 -0.95 26.99
C GLY A 105 -18.32 0.04 25.93
N VAL A 106 -17.80 -0.04 24.71
CA VAL A 106 -18.28 0.73 23.55
C VAL A 106 -19.06 -0.20 22.64
N GLU A 107 -20.34 0.09 22.40
CA GLU A 107 -21.08 -0.67 21.39
C GLU A 107 -20.54 -0.35 19.99
N PRO A 108 -20.19 -1.37 19.19
CA PRO A 108 -19.78 -1.15 17.81
C PRO A 108 -20.95 -0.56 17.03
N GLU A 109 -20.66 0.44 16.20
CA GLU A 109 -21.65 1.03 15.31
C GLU A 109 -22.17 -0.06 14.35
N ARG A 110 -23.37 -0.56 14.64
CA ARG A 110 -24.03 -1.56 13.80
C ARG A 110 -24.67 -0.86 12.63
N THR A 111 -24.12 -1.06 11.45
CA THR A 111 -24.82 -0.71 10.22
C THR A 111 -25.89 -1.78 9.98
N ASP A 112 -27.14 -1.36 9.87
CA ASP A 112 -28.22 -2.24 9.43
C ASP A 112 -27.86 -2.78 8.05
N GLY A 113 -27.38 -4.04 8.01
CA GLY A 113 -26.82 -4.69 6.83
C GLY A 113 -27.88 -5.00 5.75
N ASN A 114 -28.72 -4.02 5.43
CA ASN A 114 -29.71 -4.15 4.37
C ASN A 114 -29.02 -4.09 3.00
N VAL A 115 -28.67 -5.25 2.47
CA VAL A 115 -28.02 -5.40 1.15
C VAL A 115 -28.81 -4.70 0.03
N LYS A 116 -30.12 -4.53 0.15
CA LYS A 116 -30.96 -3.81 -0.84
C LYS A 116 -30.67 -2.31 -0.88
N GLN A 117 -30.18 -1.74 0.21
CA GLN A 117 -29.80 -0.32 0.28
C GLN A 117 -28.33 -0.08 -0.10
N LEU A 118 -27.54 -1.12 -0.27
CA LEU A 118 -26.12 -1.01 -0.58
C LEU A 118 -25.84 -0.16 -1.82
N PRO A 119 -26.54 -0.30 -2.96
CA PRO A 119 -26.30 0.54 -4.13
C PRO A 119 -26.55 2.03 -3.86
N HIS A 120 -27.59 2.35 -3.09
CA HIS A 120 -27.91 3.72 -2.70
C HIS A 120 -26.84 4.29 -1.75
N GLN A 121 -26.45 3.53 -0.74
CA GLN A 121 -25.39 3.94 0.21
C GLN A 121 -24.05 4.15 -0.51
N VAL A 122 -23.69 3.27 -1.44
CA VAL A 122 -22.47 3.43 -2.25
C VAL A 122 -22.53 4.68 -3.11
N ALA A 123 -23.67 4.95 -3.76
CA ALA A 123 -23.86 6.17 -4.56
C ALA A 123 -23.75 7.44 -3.69
N GLU A 124 -24.34 7.43 -2.51
CA GLU A 124 -24.26 8.52 -1.54
C GLU A 124 -22.81 8.78 -1.10
N VAL A 125 -22.08 7.72 -0.70
CA VAL A 125 -20.67 7.82 -0.30
C VAL A 125 -19.80 8.35 -1.44
N ILE A 126 -19.97 7.85 -2.66
CA ILE A 126 -19.19 8.31 -3.83
C ILE A 126 -19.51 9.76 -4.21
N SER A 127 -20.76 10.19 -4.06
CA SER A 127 -21.16 11.55 -4.36
C SER A 127 -20.68 12.57 -3.32
N HIS A 128 -20.35 12.12 -2.10
CA HIS A 128 -19.95 13.00 -1.02
C HIS A 128 -18.62 13.71 -1.32
N PRO A 129 -18.53 15.05 -1.19
CA PRO A 129 -17.33 15.82 -1.53
C PRO A 129 -16.07 15.35 -0.83
N SER A 130 -16.18 14.98 0.46
CA SER A 130 -15.03 14.48 1.25
C SER A 130 -14.49 13.14 0.73
N THR A 131 -15.38 12.24 0.27
CA THR A 131 -14.97 10.97 -0.33
C THR A 131 -14.22 11.20 -1.65
N ARG A 132 -14.73 12.10 -2.48
CA ARG A 132 -14.07 12.47 -3.74
C ARG A 132 -12.71 13.11 -3.50
N LEU A 133 -12.61 14.01 -2.52
CA LEU A 133 -11.35 14.63 -2.13
C LEU A 133 -10.36 13.55 -1.65
N ALA A 134 -10.79 12.67 -0.75
CA ALA A 134 -9.95 11.59 -0.23
C ALA A 134 -9.49 10.63 -1.35
N PHE A 135 -10.37 10.29 -2.28
CA PHE A 135 -10.04 9.44 -3.44
C PHE A 135 -8.95 10.07 -4.30
N TRP A 136 -9.14 11.33 -4.72
CA TRP A 136 -8.17 12.00 -5.58
C TRP A 136 -6.86 12.29 -4.86
N ALA A 137 -6.90 12.69 -3.59
CA ALA A 137 -5.71 12.90 -2.78
C ALA A 137 -4.90 11.59 -2.64
N HIS A 138 -5.57 10.48 -2.33
CA HIS A 138 -4.91 9.18 -2.20
C HIS A 138 -4.34 8.70 -3.54
N MET A 139 -5.13 8.77 -4.60
CA MET A 139 -4.67 8.38 -5.94
C MET A 139 -3.46 9.20 -6.39
N SER A 140 -3.53 10.52 -6.29
CA SER A 140 -2.46 11.41 -6.76
C SER A 140 -1.17 11.26 -5.95
N SER A 141 -1.27 11.05 -4.63
CA SER A 141 -0.08 10.89 -3.77
C SER A 141 0.60 9.53 -3.92
N ASN A 142 -0.15 8.47 -4.24
CA ASN A 142 0.39 7.11 -4.31
C ASN A 142 0.73 6.65 -5.72
N PHE A 143 0.03 7.16 -6.75
CA PHE A 143 0.13 6.65 -8.12
C PHE A 143 1.57 6.65 -8.64
N ALA A 144 2.26 7.79 -8.58
CA ALA A 144 3.62 7.92 -9.08
C ALA A 144 4.59 6.96 -8.34
N GLY A 145 4.47 6.89 -7.02
CA GLY A 145 5.30 6.02 -6.19
C GLY A 145 5.08 4.53 -6.47
N ILE A 146 3.85 4.09 -6.61
CA ILE A 146 3.51 2.69 -6.92
C ILE A 146 3.99 2.32 -8.32
N VAL A 147 3.73 3.14 -9.32
CA VAL A 147 4.18 2.90 -10.70
C VAL A 147 5.70 2.83 -10.75
N PHE A 148 6.38 3.77 -10.10
CA PHE A 148 7.84 3.77 -10.04
C PHE A 148 8.38 2.54 -9.31
N SER A 149 7.89 2.24 -8.12
CA SER A 149 8.46 1.15 -7.30
C SER A 149 8.18 -0.25 -7.84
N LEU A 150 7.00 -0.48 -8.41
CA LEU A 150 6.57 -1.83 -8.81
C LEU A 150 6.72 -2.13 -10.30
N MET A 151 6.74 -1.11 -11.15
CA MET A 151 6.69 -1.32 -12.60
C MET A 151 7.87 -0.72 -13.34
N TRP A 152 8.12 0.58 -13.18
CA TRP A 152 9.00 1.34 -14.06
C TRP A 152 10.34 1.74 -13.46
N GLY A 153 10.51 1.72 -12.14
CA GLY A 153 11.72 2.24 -11.50
C GLY A 153 13.00 1.57 -11.98
N MET A 154 13.07 0.24 -11.96
CA MET A 154 14.25 -0.47 -12.43
C MET A 154 14.48 -0.27 -13.95
N PRO A 155 13.49 -0.50 -14.84
CA PRO A 155 13.64 -0.22 -16.28
C PRO A 155 14.01 1.23 -16.58
N TYR A 156 13.40 2.20 -15.92
CA TYR A 156 13.71 3.61 -16.09
C TYR A 156 15.16 3.93 -15.73
N LEU A 157 15.61 3.52 -14.55
CA LEU A 157 16.97 3.80 -14.09
C LEU A 157 18.03 3.08 -14.93
N THR A 158 17.77 1.86 -15.41
CA THR A 158 18.76 1.09 -16.17
C THR A 158 18.75 1.42 -17.65
N HIS A 159 17.58 1.57 -18.28
CA HIS A 159 17.49 1.76 -19.73
C HIS A 159 17.42 3.23 -20.13
N ALA A 160 16.62 4.06 -19.44
CA ALA A 160 16.50 5.47 -19.81
C ALA A 160 17.65 6.30 -19.23
N GLU A 161 18.02 6.07 -17.96
CA GLU A 161 19.08 6.80 -17.28
C GLU A 161 20.48 6.15 -17.44
N GLY A 162 20.56 4.98 -18.10
CA GLY A 162 21.82 4.28 -18.35
C GLY A 162 22.60 3.85 -17.11
N ARG A 163 21.91 3.69 -15.97
CA ARG A 163 22.55 3.33 -14.70
C ARG A 163 22.82 1.84 -14.61
N SER A 164 23.91 1.46 -13.91
CA SER A 164 24.17 0.05 -13.61
C SER A 164 23.05 -0.52 -12.72
N THR A 165 22.81 -1.83 -12.82
CA THR A 165 21.83 -2.52 -11.98
C THR A 165 22.11 -2.31 -10.49
N ALA A 166 23.39 -2.25 -10.09
CA ALA A 166 23.77 -1.97 -8.71
C ALA A 166 23.35 -0.57 -8.26
N THR A 167 23.59 0.46 -9.07
CA THR A 167 23.18 1.84 -8.80
C THR A 167 21.65 1.96 -8.76
N ALA A 168 20.96 1.35 -9.73
CA ALA A 168 19.49 1.33 -9.75
C ALA A 168 18.91 0.66 -8.50
N SER A 169 19.46 -0.48 -8.09
CA SER A 169 19.04 -1.16 -6.85
C SER A 169 19.28 -0.30 -5.60
N THR A 170 20.40 0.44 -5.55
CA THR A 170 20.69 1.38 -4.46
C THR A 170 19.64 2.49 -4.41
N LEU A 171 19.31 3.11 -5.54
CA LEU A 171 18.28 4.15 -5.63
C LEU A 171 16.91 3.61 -5.20
N MET A 172 16.53 2.41 -5.63
CA MET A 172 15.28 1.77 -5.20
C MET A 172 15.26 1.48 -3.68
N THR A 173 16.39 1.09 -3.11
CA THR A 173 16.52 0.90 -1.67
C THR A 173 16.36 2.22 -0.92
N VAL A 174 16.98 3.29 -1.40
CA VAL A 174 16.83 4.65 -0.83
C VAL A 174 15.37 5.10 -0.92
N TYR A 175 14.69 4.86 -2.04
CA TYR A 175 13.26 5.15 -2.19
C TYR A 175 12.42 4.44 -1.11
N VAL A 176 12.65 3.15 -0.87
CA VAL A 176 11.91 2.39 0.16
C VAL A 176 12.16 2.96 1.55
N ILE A 177 13.42 3.28 1.87
CA ILE A 177 13.79 3.87 3.18
C ILE A 177 13.16 5.26 3.33
N ALA A 178 13.26 6.11 2.31
CA ALA A 178 12.66 7.45 2.32
C ALA A 178 11.15 7.38 2.53
N ASN A 179 10.46 6.49 1.83
CA ASN A 179 9.02 6.27 1.98
C ASN A 179 8.65 5.79 3.40
N ALA A 180 9.46 4.88 3.97
CA ALA A 180 9.28 4.40 5.34
C ALA A 180 9.40 5.52 6.39
N ILE A 181 10.22 6.54 6.13
CA ILE A 181 10.39 7.71 7.01
C ILE A 181 9.31 8.76 6.72
N ALA A 182 9.00 9.02 5.45
CA ALA A 182 8.06 10.04 5.02
C ALA A 182 6.63 9.77 5.54
N GLY A 183 6.17 8.51 5.54
CA GLY A 183 4.85 8.13 6.01
C GLY A 183 4.57 8.57 7.45
N PRO A 184 5.31 8.08 8.46
CA PRO A 184 5.15 8.52 9.86
C PRO A 184 5.35 10.02 10.04
N THR A 185 6.30 10.64 9.32
CA THR A 185 6.55 12.09 9.37
C THR A 185 5.32 12.87 8.90
N ALA A 186 4.72 12.48 7.78
CA ALA A 186 3.47 13.05 7.29
C ALA A 186 2.32 12.84 8.28
N GLY A 187 2.24 11.65 8.92
CA GLY A 187 1.27 11.36 9.97
C GLY A 187 1.39 12.30 11.17
N ILE A 188 2.61 12.55 11.65
CA ILE A 188 2.88 13.49 12.75
C ILE A 188 2.52 14.92 12.32
N LEU A 189 2.95 15.35 11.13
CA LEU A 189 2.71 16.70 10.63
C LEU A 189 1.22 16.99 10.47
N THR A 190 0.46 16.07 9.89
CA THR A 190 -1.00 16.18 9.72
C THR A 190 -1.76 16.09 11.04
N SER A 191 -1.22 15.39 12.05
CA SER A 191 -1.78 15.37 13.40
C SER A 191 -1.62 16.71 14.10
N ARG A 192 -0.48 17.37 13.92
CA ARG A 192 -0.19 18.69 14.50
C ARG A 192 -0.95 19.84 13.80
N HIS A 193 -1.26 19.66 12.52
CA HIS A 193 -1.91 20.70 11.70
C HIS A 193 -3.18 20.19 11.01
N PRO A 194 -4.23 19.87 11.77
CA PRO A 194 -5.42 19.21 11.24
C PRO A 194 -6.18 20.03 10.19
N ILE A 195 -6.14 21.36 10.28
CA ILE A 195 -6.81 22.27 9.33
C ILE A 195 -6.02 22.39 8.00
N ARG A 196 -4.71 22.12 8.02
CA ARG A 196 -3.84 22.27 6.85
C ARG A 196 -3.52 20.94 6.13
N ARG A 197 -4.27 19.87 6.41
CA ARG A 197 -4.03 18.55 5.80
C ARG A 197 -4.09 18.59 4.28
N GLY A 198 -5.10 19.27 3.72
CA GLY A 198 -5.22 19.43 2.26
C GLY A 198 -4.02 20.12 1.65
N THR A 199 -3.64 21.28 2.18
CA THR A 199 -2.47 22.05 1.71
C THR A 199 -1.16 21.28 1.81
N LEU A 200 -0.99 20.45 2.86
CA LEU A 200 0.19 19.60 3.01
C LEU A 200 0.25 18.52 1.92
N ILE A 201 -0.88 17.87 1.64
CA ILE A 201 -0.97 16.86 0.57
C ILE A 201 -0.70 17.50 -0.79
N GLU A 202 -1.31 18.66 -1.07
CA GLU A 202 -1.09 19.41 -2.31
C GLU A 202 0.39 19.80 -2.50
N ALA A 203 1.03 20.28 -1.43
CA ALA A 203 2.45 20.64 -1.46
C ALA A 203 3.34 19.41 -1.75
N MET A 204 3.05 18.25 -1.15
CA MET A 204 3.79 17.00 -1.40
C MET A 204 3.60 16.52 -2.84
N ILE A 205 2.38 16.56 -3.36
CA ILE A 205 2.09 16.20 -4.76
C ILE A 205 2.80 17.15 -5.73
N ALA A 206 2.75 18.46 -5.46
CA ALA A 206 3.42 19.46 -6.27
C ALA A 206 4.94 19.28 -6.25
N ALA A 207 5.54 19.03 -5.10
CA ALA A 207 6.97 18.77 -4.98
C ALA A 207 7.39 17.54 -5.77
N SER A 208 6.65 16.45 -5.67
CA SER A 208 6.88 15.23 -6.45
C SER A 208 6.75 15.50 -7.95
N ALA A 209 5.71 16.20 -8.40
CA ALA A 209 5.53 16.55 -9.80
C ALA A 209 6.67 17.42 -10.34
N VAL A 210 7.13 18.41 -9.57
CA VAL A 210 8.27 19.26 -9.94
C VAL A 210 9.55 18.43 -10.02
N ALA A 211 9.82 17.54 -9.07
CA ALA A 211 10.99 16.66 -9.11
C ALA A 211 11.01 15.79 -10.38
N TRP A 212 9.89 15.19 -10.73
CA TRP A 212 9.74 14.43 -11.98
C TRP A 212 9.93 15.29 -13.22
N LEU A 213 9.31 16.48 -13.27
CA LEU A 213 9.46 17.40 -14.40
C LEU A 213 10.93 17.80 -14.61
N ILE A 214 11.64 18.12 -13.54
CA ILE A 214 13.07 18.49 -13.62
C ILE A 214 13.88 17.35 -14.23
N VAL A 215 13.66 16.11 -13.80
CA VAL A 215 14.39 14.95 -14.29
C VAL A 215 14.00 14.63 -15.74
N LEU A 216 12.71 14.69 -16.10
CA LEU A 216 12.23 14.38 -17.44
C LEU A 216 12.61 15.41 -18.52
N VAL A 217 12.78 16.67 -18.14
CA VAL A 217 13.18 17.75 -19.05
C VAL A 217 14.71 17.88 -19.14
N TRP A 218 15.45 17.15 -18.30
CA TRP A 218 16.90 17.21 -18.29
C TRP A 218 17.48 16.69 -19.61
N PRO A 219 18.40 17.44 -20.23
CA PRO A 219 18.99 17.02 -21.52
C PRO A 219 19.96 15.84 -21.32
N GLY A 220 19.51 14.63 -21.62
CA GLY A 220 20.27 13.39 -21.43
C GLY A 220 20.10 12.76 -20.04
N PRO A 221 20.93 11.76 -19.68
CA PRO A 221 20.84 11.09 -18.39
C PRO A 221 21.03 12.07 -17.22
N ALA A 222 20.08 12.09 -16.28
CA ALA A 222 20.11 13.02 -15.16
C ALA A 222 21.31 12.73 -14.24
N PRO A 223 21.96 13.73 -13.64
CA PRO A 223 23.05 13.53 -12.69
C PRO A 223 22.61 12.65 -11.50
N LEU A 224 23.51 11.84 -10.98
CA LEU A 224 23.19 10.88 -9.93
C LEU A 224 22.55 11.53 -8.69
N TRP A 225 23.05 12.69 -8.27
CA TRP A 225 22.48 13.45 -7.14
C TRP A 225 21.01 13.84 -7.36
N MET A 226 20.63 14.14 -8.59
CA MET A 226 19.26 14.48 -8.96
C MET A 226 18.35 13.27 -8.88
N LEU A 227 18.82 12.09 -9.29
CA LEU A 227 18.09 10.83 -9.11
C LEU A 227 17.91 10.47 -7.63
N PHE A 228 18.90 10.78 -6.79
CA PHE A 228 18.73 10.64 -5.32
C PHE A 228 17.66 11.61 -4.78
N LEU A 229 17.63 12.85 -5.24
CA LEU A 229 16.56 13.79 -4.85
C LEU A 229 15.18 13.37 -5.35
N LEU A 230 15.11 12.71 -6.51
CA LEU A 230 13.84 12.20 -7.06
C LEU A 230 13.25 11.08 -6.19
N VAL A 231 14.10 10.20 -5.65
CA VAL A 231 13.67 9.01 -4.90
C VAL A 231 13.48 9.26 -3.39
N ILE A 232 13.87 10.41 -2.87
CA ILE A 232 13.65 10.84 -1.48
C ILE A 232 12.33 11.61 -1.36
#